data_b7e78040473078dd0f210300e6114e37
#
_entry.id   b7e78040473078dd0f210300e6114e37
#
_cell.length_a   1.000
_cell.length_b   1.000
_cell.length_c   1.000
_cell.angle_alpha   90.00
_cell.angle_beta   90.00
_cell.angle_gamma   90.00
#
_symmetry.space_group_name_H-M   'P 1'
#
loop_
_entity.id
_entity.type
_entity.pdbx_description
1 polymer ?
#
loop_
_entity_poly.entity_id
_entity_poly.type
_entity_poly.pdbx_seq_one_letter_code
_entity_poly.pdbx_strand_id
1 'polypeptide(L)'
;MGKVRILEIKESVFADNDRQADQLRSRLKEKGVFLMNLMSSPGSGKTTTLKRTIAALKDDLRIGVMEADIDSDVDALAIAETGAKAIQLHTGGMCHLDAKMTEQGIEGLGIEDVDLAILENVGNLVCPAEFDTGASKNVMILSVPEGHDKPLKYPLMFEVCDAVLINKIDVLPYFDFDMELVKKYIHQRNPKAEIFPVSAKTGEGIEAWTTWLKKQVADWKS
;
A
#
# COMPACT_ATOMS: atom_id res chain seq x y z
N MET A 1 -31.03 -13.03 38.63
CA MET A 1 -30.74 -12.69 37.22
C MET A 1 -29.25 -12.58 37.10
N GLY A 2 -28.61 -13.55 36.41
CA GLY A 2 -27.17 -13.51 36.15
C GLY A 2 -26.83 -12.39 35.18
N LYS A 3 -25.88 -11.53 35.54
CA LYS A 3 -25.34 -10.53 34.60
C LYS A 3 -24.46 -11.25 33.61
N VAL A 4 -24.84 -11.23 32.32
CA VAL A 4 -23.95 -11.66 31.22
C VAL A 4 -22.89 -10.59 31.05
N ARG A 5 -21.60 -10.99 31.12
CA ARG A 5 -20.48 -10.12 30.87
C ARG A 5 -20.18 -10.15 29.37
N ILE A 6 -20.38 -9.04 28.69
CA ILE A 6 -20.01 -8.87 27.28
C ILE A 6 -18.54 -8.46 27.26
N LEU A 7 -17.70 -9.20 26.50
CA LEU A 7 -16.31 -8.89 26.28
C LEU A 7 -16.17 -8.41 24.83
N GLU A 8 -15.74 -7.19 24.64
CA GLU A 8 -15.42 -6.64 23.33
C GLU A 8 -13.98 -7.04 22.95
N ILE A 9 -13.83 -8.26 22.42
CA ILE A 9 -12.51 -8.82 22.06
C ILE A 9 -11.90 -8.09 20.85
N LYS A 10 -12.74 -7.56 19.96
CA LYS A 10 -12.28 -6.85 18.76
C LYS A 10 -11.43 -5.61 19.12
N GLU A 11 -11.86 -4.80 20.11
CA GLU A 11 -11.12 -3.60 20.55
C GLU A 11 -9.73 -3.93 21.11
N SER A 12 -9.58 -5.04 21.85
CA SER A 12 -8.27 -5.42 22.41
C SER A 12 -7.27 -5.84 21.33
N VAL A 13 -7.72 -6.52 20.26
CA VAL A 13 -6.86 -6.94 19.14
C VAL A 13 -6.35 -5.73 18.37
N PHE A 14 -7.22 -4.77 18.05
CA PHE A 14 -6.80 -3.55 17.33
C PHE A 14 -5.86 -2.70 18.19
N ALA A 15 -6.16 -2.49 19.48
CA ALA A 15 -5.30 -1.71 20.36
C ALA A 15 -3.89 -2.32 20.53
N ASP A 16 -3.77 -3.65 20.52
CA ASP A 16 -2.47 -4.33 20.54
C ASP A 16 -1.72 -4.17 19.22
N ASN A 17 -2.41 -4.29 18.11
CA ASN A 17 -1.84 -4.06 16.78
C ASN A 17 -1.35 -2.61 16.64
N ASP A 18 -2.16 -1.62 17.04
CA ASP A 18 -1.80 -0.20 16.91
C ASP A 18 -0.53 0.15 17.70
N ARG A 19 -0.39 -0.41 18.91
CA ARG A 19 0.86 -0.25 19.68
C ARG A 19 2.07 -0.86 18.99
N GLN A 20 1.93 -2.04 18.39
CA GLN A 20 3.00 -2.68 17.63
C GLN A 20 3.34 -1.89 16.36
N ALA A 21 2.31 -1.36 15.67
CA ALA A 21 2.48 -0.50 14.51
C ALA A 21 3.27 0.78 14.85
N ASP A 22 2.95 1.44 15.97
CA ASP A 22 3.66 2.63 16.42
C ASP A 22 5.12 2.34 16.80
N GLN A 23 5.38 1.20 17.46
CA GLN A 23 6.73 0.75 17.78
C GLN A 23 7.54 0.46 16.50
N LEU A 24 6.96 -0.25 15.54
CA LEU A 24 7.60 -0.52 14.26
C LEU A 24 7.90 0.78 13.50
N ARG A 25 6.94 1.69 13.42
CA ARG A 25 7.07 3.00 12.77
C ARG A 25 8.20 3.82 13.39
N SER A 26 8.28 3.85 14.73
CA SER A 26 9.33 4.56 15.46
C SER A 26 10.73 3.96 15.16
N ARG A 27 10.86 2.64 15.19
CA ARG A 27 12.10 1.93 14.85
C ARG A 27 12.54 2.19 13.41
N LEU A 28 11.61 2.20 12.46
CA LEU A 28 11.90 2.50 11.07
C LEU A 28 12.34 3.97 10.88
N LYS A 29 11.73 4.90 11.61
CA LYS A 29 12.13 6.33 11.62
C LYS A 29 13.57 6.48 12.14
N GLU A 30 13.93 5.84 13.25
CA GLU A 30 15.29 5.87 13.79
C GLU A 30 16.34 5.31 12.81
N LYS A 31 15.97 4.29 12.03
CA LYS A 31 16.82 3.71 10.99
C LYS A 31 16.80 4.48 9.66
N GLY A 32 15.95 5.50 9.51
CA GLY A 32 15.79 6.27 8.28
C GLY A 32 15.18 5.46 7.13
N VAL A 33 14.44 4.40 7.43
CA VAL A 33 13.75 3.56 6.45
C VAL A 33 12.30 4.01 6.33
N PHE A 34 11.88 4.38 5.11
CA PHE A 34 10.50 4.70 4.82
C PHE A 34 9.75 3.43 4.41
N LEU A 35 8.66 3.12 5.09
CA LEU A 35 7.79 1.99 4.77
C LEU A 35 6.51 2.48 4.10
N MET A 36 6.24 2.02 2.88
CA MET A 36 5.00 2.26 2.16
C MET A 36 4.14 0.99 2.14
N ASN A 37 2.91 1.07 2.63
CA ASN A 37 1.91 0.01 2.48
C ASN A 37 1.11 0.25 1.19
N LEU A 38 1.19 -0.67 0.24
CA LEU A 38 0.51 -0.61 -1.04
C LEU A 38 -0.68 -1.55 -1.06
N MET A 39 -1.88 -0.98 -1.15
CA MET A 39 -3.15 -1.69 -1.11
C MET A 39 -3.91 -1.57 -2.43
N SER A 40 -4.71 -2.56 -2.76
CA SER A 40 -5.62 -2.52 -3.92
C SER A 40 -6.54 -3.72 -3.96
N SER A 41 -7.47 -3.73 -4.91
CA SER A 41 -8.16 -4.95 -5.34
C SER A 41 -7.26 -5.83 -6.23
N PRO A 42 -7.58 -7.13 -6.36
CA PRO A 42 -6.93 -7.99 -7.34
C PRO A 42 -7.08 -7.45 -8.76
N GLY A 43 -6.03 -7.57 -9.57
CA GLY A 43 -6.05 -7.14 -10.96
C GLY A 43 -5.97 -5.63 -11.20
N SER A 44 -5.81 -4.79 -10.17
CA SER A 44 -5.64 -3.33 -10.31
C SER A 44 -4.33 -2.92 -11.02
N GLY A 45 -3.35 -3.82 -11.07
CA GLY A 45 -2.03 -3.60 -11.68
C GLY A 45 -0.93 -3.25 -10.69
N LYS A 46 -0.99 -3.77 -9.44
CA LYS A 46 0.03 -3.56 -8.41
C LYS A 46 1.43 -3.85 -8.92
N THR A 47 1.71 -5.09 -9.30
CA THR A 47 3.03 -5.56 -9.76
C THR A 47 3.57 -4.71 -10.91
N THR A 48 2.74 -4.37 -11.91
CA THR A 48 3.15 -3.51 -13.02
C THR A 48 3.50 -2.10 -12.55
N THR A 49 2.70 -1.53 -11.63
CA THR A 49 2.94 -0.20 -11.04
C THR A 49 4.23 -0.21 -10.23
N LEU A 50 4.46 -1.25 -9.41
CA LEU A 50 5.69 -1.41 -8.64
C LEU A 50 6.93 -1.50 -9.54
N LYS A 51 6.89 -2.32 -10.60
CA LYS A 51 8.00 -2.43 -11.56
C LYS A 51 8.34 -1.07 -12.19
N ARG A 52 7.33 -0.26 -12.55
CA ARG A 52 7.54 1.11 -13.07
C ARG A 52 8.10 2.05 -12.01
N THR A 53 7.58 1.98 -10.78
CA THR A 53 8.05 2.79 -9.65
C THR A 53 9.51 2.47 -9.32
N ILE A 54 9.87 1.19 -9.24
CA ILE A 54 11.24 0.74 -8.99
C ILE A 54 12.17 1.21 -10.12
N ALA A 55 11.79 1.00 -11.37
CA ALA A 55 12.60 1.42 -12.51
C ALA A 55 12.89 2.93 -12.52
N ALA A 56 11.95 3.76 -12.06
CA ALA A 56 12.10 5.20 -11.96
C ALA A 56 12.93 5.67 -10.76
N LEU A 57 13.04 4.88 -9.70
CA LEU A 57 13.65 5.30 -8.43
C LEU A 57 14.94 4.55 -8.04
N LYS A 58 15.27 3.43 -8.69
CA LYS A 58 16.37 2.54 -8.32
C LYS A 58 17.76 3.19 -8.34
N ASP A 59 17.93 4.24 -9.14
CA ASP A 59 19.21 4.97 -9.22
C ASP A 59 19.34 6.01 -8.10
N ASP A 60 18.25 6.35 -7.43
CA ASP A 60 18.19 7.32 -6.34
C ASP A 60 17.99 6.69 -4.96
N LEU A 61 17.29 5.54 -4.89
CA LEU A 61 16.89 4.89 -3.64
C LEU A 61 17.18 3.39 -3.67
N ARG A 62 17.65 2.87 -2.55
CA ARG A 62 17.78 1.42 -2.32
C ARG A 62 16.40 0.89 -1.89
N ILE A 63 15.80 0.07 -2.75
CA ILE A 63 14.41 -0.36 -2.62
C ILE A 63 14.36 -1.84 -2.22
N GLY A 64 13.53 -2.14 -1.22
CA GLY A 64 13.16 -3.49 -0.84
C GLY A 64 11.64 -3.68 -0.89
N VAL A 65 11.18 -4.83 -1.35
CA VAL A 65 9.76 -5.14 -1.52
C VAL A 65 9.41 -6.41 -0.75
N MET A 66 8.33 -6.36 -0.02
CA MET A 66 7.69 -7.48 0.66
C MET A 66 6.36 -7.74 -0.05
N GLU A 67 6.25 -8.87 -0.73
CA GLU A 67 5.06 -9.30 -1.45
C GLU A 67 4.21 -10.19 -0.54
N ALA A 68 2.97 -9.78 -0.28
CA ALA A 68 2.02 -10.59 0.47
C ALA A 68 1.03 -11.26 -0.47
N ASP A 69 1.14 -12.57 -0.58
CA ASP A 69 0.17 -13.39 -1.31
C ASP A 69 -0.25 -14.60 -0.46
N ILE A 70 -1.35 -15.22 -0.85
CA ILE A 70 -1.87 -16.39 -0.18
C ILE A 70 -0.97 -17.60 -0.44
N ASP A 71 -0.48 -17.78 -1.69
CA ASP A 71 0.22 -19.01 -2.09
C ASP A 71 1.10 -18.88 -3.37
N SER A 72 1.35 -17.68 -3.92
CA SER A 72 2.10 -17.47 -5.16
C SER A 72 3.39 -16.68 -4.93
N ASP A 73 4.47 -17.07 -5.61
CA ASP A 73 5.78 -16.40 -5.62
C ASP A 73 6.07 -15.66 -6.95
N VAL A 74 5.12 -15.68 -7.88
CA VAL A 74 5.31 -15.14 -9.24
C VAL A 74 5.58 -13.63 -9.22
N ASP A 75 4.88 -12.88 -8.37
CA ASP A 75 5.04 -11.43 -8.29
C ASP A 75 6.37 -11.06 -7.62
N ALA A 76 6.78 -11.76 -6.55
CA ALA A 76 8.09 -11.56 -5.92
C ALA A 76 9.26 -11.83 -6.89
N LEU A 77 9.17 -12.87 -7.70
CA LEU A 77 10.16 -13.17 -8.73
C LEU A 77 10.21 -12.06 -9.79
N ALA A 78 9.04 -11.57 -10.23
CA ALA A 78 8.95 -10.47 -11.19
C ALA A 78 9.52 -9.14 -10.66
N ILE A 79 9.44 -8.90 -9.35
CA ILE A 79 10.07 -7.76 -8.68
C ILE A 79 11.59 -7.96 -8.55
N ALA A 80 12.04 -9.14 -8.17
CA ALA A 80 13.47 -9.44 -8.06
C ALA A 80 14.23 -9.23 -9.39
N GLU A 81 13.59 -9.49 -10.53
CA GLU A 81 14.14 -9.19 -11.87
C GLU A 81 14.45 -7.70 -12.09
N THR A 82 13.85 -6.78 -11.33
CA THR A 82 14.14 -5.35 -11.40
C THR A 82 15.46 -4.96 -10.73
N GLY A 83 16.05 -5.87 -9.96
CA GLY A 83 17.24 -5.65 -9.13
C GLY A 83 16.94 -5.13 -7.72
N ALA A 84 15.68 -4.94 -7.34
CA ALA A 84 15.28 -4.64 -5.98
C ALA A 84 15.39 -5.91 -5.10
N LYS A 85 15.67 -5.73 -3.79
CA LYS A 85 15.47 -6.81 -2.82
C LYS A 85 14.00 -7.20 -2.81
N ALA A 86 13.68 -8.48 -2.88
CA ALA A 86 12.29 -8.94 -2.81
C ALA A 86 12.20 -10.16 -1.89
N ILE A 87 11.16 -10.20 -1.08
CA ILE A 87 10.78 -11.38 -0.31
C ILE A 87 9.29 -11.65 -0.46
N GLN A 88 8.91 -12.92 -0.34
CA GLN A 88 7.52 -13.35 -0.31
C GLN A 88 7.08 -13.58 1.13
N LEU A 89 5.91 -13.05 1.47
CA LEU A 89 5.23 -13.29 2.74
C LEU A 89 4.01 -14.18 2.50
N HIS A 90 4.05 -15.42 2.95
CA HIS A 90 2.90 -16.30 2.91
C HIS A 90 1.97 -16.00 4.09
N THR A 91 0.78 -15.50 3.81
CA THR A 91 -0.17 -15.09 4.86
C THR A 91 -0.93 -16.26 5.49
N GLY A 92 -0.76 -17.50 4.96
CA GLY A 92 -1.46 -18.67 5.47
C GLY A 92 -2.99 -18.58 5.34
N GLY A 93 -3.48 -17.87 4.32
CA GLY A 93 -4.91 -17.65 4.06
C GLY A 93 -5.49 -16.41 4.71
N MET A 94 -4.69 -15.58 5.38
CA MET A 94 -5.13 -14.27 5.89
C MET A 94 -5.31 -13.29 4.74
N CYS A 95 -6.35 -12.46 4.81
CA CYS A 95 -6.71 -11.49 3.79
C CYS A 95 -6.09 -10.10 3.99
N HIS A 96 -5.16 -9.96 4.95
CA HIS A 96 -4.46 -8.72 5.30
C HIS A 96 -3.14 -9.04 6.00
N LEU A 97 -2.30 -8.03 6.15
CA LEU A 97 -1.15 -8.03 7.04
C LEU A 97 -1.39 -7.07 8.20
N ASP A 98 -0.95 -7.47 9.38
CA ASP A 98 -0.90 -6.64 10.59
C ASP A 98 0.55 -6.12 10.86
N ALA A 99 0.71 -5.36 11.94
CA ALA A 99 2.02 -4.80 12.32
C ALA A 99 3.06 -5.88 12.63
N LYS A 100 2.66 -6.98 13.27
CA LYS A 100 3.56 -8.07 13.62
C LYS A 100 4.03 -8.84 12.39
N MET A 101 3.14 -9.13 11.47
CA MET A 101 3.47 -9.78 10.20
C MET A 101 4.40 -8.88 9.36
N THR A 102 4.12 -7.57 9.36
CA THR A 102 4.97 -6.58 8.70
C THR A 102 6.37 -6.53 9.33
N GLU A 103 6.46 -6.55 10.66
CA GLU A 103 7.74 -6.60 11.37
C GLU A 103 8.57 -7.82 11.00
N GLN A 104 7.96 -9.01 10.94
CA GLN A 104 8.61 -10.23 10.47
C GLN A 104 9.10 -10.11 9.02
N GLY A 105 8.31 -9.45 8.18
CA GLY A 105 8.71 -9.14 6.80
C GLY A 105 9.93 -8.22 6.73
N ILE A 106 9.95 -7.16 7.52
CA ILE A 106 11.07 -6.22 7.63
C ILE A 106 12.35 -6.92 8.10
N GLU A 107 12.25 -7.83 9.07
CA GLU A 107 13.38 -8.64 9.55
C GLU A 107 13.89 -9.59 8.46
N GLY A 108 12.98 -10.27 7.77
CA GLY A 108 13.32 -11.19 6.66
C GLY A 108 13.94 -10.47 5.46
N LEU A 109 13.48 -9.24 5.15
CA LEU A 109 14.03 -8.42 4.08
C LEU A 109 15.46 -7.93 4.38
N GLY A 110 15.77 -7.64 5.65
CA GLY A 110 17.04 -7.03 6.05
C GLY A 110 17.15 -5.60 5.54
N ILE A 111 16.90 -4.62 6.41
CA ILE A 111 16.68 -3.22 6.02
C ILE A 111 17.91 -2.32 6.17
N GLU A 112 19.08 -2.86 6.52
CA GLU A 112 20.31 -2.09 6.77
C GLU A 112 20.72 -1.26 5.54
N ASP A 113 20.42 -1.78 4.34
CA ASP A 113 20.71 -1.14 3.06
C ASP A 113 19.45 -0.75 2.28
N VAL A 114 18.35 -0.41 2.99
CA VAL A 114 17.08 -0.04 2.37
C VAL A 114 16.71 1.38 2.76
N ASP A 115 16.36 2.20 1.77
CA ASP A 115 15.85 3.57 1.96
C ASP A 115 14.31 3.58 1.90
N LEU A 116 13.74 2.76 1.00
CA LEU A 116 12.32 2.59 0.76
C LEU A 116 11.96 1.12 0.84
N ALA A 117 11.25 0.72 1.88
CA ALA A 117 10.59 -0.57 1.97
C ALA A 117 9.14 -0.44 1.46
N ILE A 118 8.72 -1.36 0.62
CA ILE A 118 7.35 -1.43 0.09
C ILE A 118 6.73 -2.73 0.57
N LEU A 119 5.59 -2.63 1.25
CA LEU A 119 4.74 -3.75 1.58
C LEU A 119 3.61 -3.80 0.54
N GLU A 120 3.66 -4.74 -0.40
CA GLU A 120 2.50 -5.05 -1.23
C GLU A 120 1.54 -5.91 -0.41
N ASN A 121 0.43 -5.30 0.00
CA ASN A 121 -0.58 -5.98 0.81
C ASN A 121 -1.45 -6.90 -0.05
N VAL A 122 -2.12 -7.85 0.59
CA VAL A 122 -3.05 -8.77 -0.08
C VAL A 122 -4.11 -7.99 -0.86
N GLY A 123 -4.45 -8.47 -2.05
CA GLY A 123 -5.46 -7.85 -2.92
C GLY A 123 -6.87 -7.89 -2.30
N ASN A 124 -7.21 -6.86 -1.53
CA ASN A 124 -8.48 -6.73 -0.80
C ASN A 124 -8.73 -5.24 -0.46
N LEU A 125 -9.99 -4.78 -0.52
CA LEU A 125 -10.36 -3.40 -0.23
C LEU A 125 -11.00 -3.20 1.17
N VAL A 126 -11.11 -4.25 1.97
CA VAL A 126 -11.73 -4.21 3.30
C VAL A 126 -10.69 -4.44 4.38
N CYS A 127 -10.22 -5.68 4.52
CA CYS A 127 -9.36 -6.07 5.63
C CYS A 127 -8.05 -5.25 5.74
N PRO A 128 -7.30 -4.96 4.66
CA PRO A 128 -6.07 -4.17 4.75
C PRO A 128 -6.27 -2.74 5.25
N ALA A 129 -7.48 -2.19 5.17
CA ALA A 129 -7.80 -0.86 5.68
C ALA A 129 -8.10 -0.86 7.20
N GLU A 130 -8.39 -2.02 7.79
CA GLU A 130 -8.73 -2.14 9.20
C GLU A 130 -7.50 -2.27 10.11
N PHE A 131 -6.34 -2.69 9.57
CA PHE A 131 -5.14 -2.98 10.36
C PHE A 131 -3.99 -2.03 10.00
N ASP A 132 -3.49 -1.31 11.00
CA ASP A 132 -2.25 -0.52 10.83
C ASP A 132 -1.06 -1.48 10.72
N THR A 133 -0.31 -1.37 9.62
CA THR A 133 0.88 -2.18 9.35
C THR A 133 2.17 -1.58 9.91
N GLY A 134 2.12 -0.41 10.55
CA GLY A 134 3.29 0.36 10.94
C GLY A 134 3.94 1.13 9.79
N ALA A 135 3.27 1.23 8.64
CA ALA A 135 3.76 1.99 7.50
C ALA A 135 3.83 3.49 7.77
N SER A 136 4.79 4.16 7.12
CA SER A 136 4.93 5.62 7.12
C SER A 136 3.84 6.29 6.29
N LYS A 137 3.42 5.62 5.20
CA LYS A 137 2.36 6.04 4.29
C LYS A 137 1.57 4.86 3.75
N ASN A 138 0.26 5.06 3.63
CA ASN A 138 -0.66 4.15 2.98
C ASN A 138 -0.98 4.64 1.57
N VAL A 139 -0.79 3.79 0.58
CA VAL A 139 -1.05 4.07 -0.83
C VAL A 139 -2.01 3.03 -1.39
N MET A 140 -2.98 3.49 -2.15
CA MET A 140 -3.96 2.61 -2.79
C MET A 140 -3.92 2.75 -4.30
N ILE A 141 -4.09 1.62 -5.01
CA ILE A 141 -4.30 1.61 -6.46
C ILE A 141 -5.77 1.28 -6.74
N LEU A 142 -6.45 2.22 -7.41
CA LEU A 142 -7.75 2.03 -8.04
C LEU A 142 -7.58 2.02 -9.55
N SER A 143 -8.03 0.98 -10.25
CA SER A 143 -7.95 0.97 -11.71
C SER A 143 -9.27 1.40 -12.38
N VAL A 144 -9.16 2.04 -13.55
CA VAL A 144 -10.32 2.50 -14.34
C VAL A 144 -11.40 1.43 -14.52
N PRO A 145 -11.07 0.15 -14.86
CA PRO A 145 -12.09 -0.89 -15.01
C PRO A 145 -12.89 -1.22 -13.75
N GLU A 146 -12.42 -0.82 -12.58
CA GLU A 146 -13.12 -1.09 -11.31
C GLU A 146 -14.30 -0.14 -11.06
N GLY A 147 -14.35 1.00 -11.75
CA GLY A 147 -15.40 2.00 -11.63
C GLY A 147 -15.08 3.12 -10.65
N HIS A 148 -15.63 4.30 -10.94
CA HIS A 148 -15.41 5.53 -10.16
C HIS A 148 -16.19 5.59 -8.84
N ASP A 149 -17.06 4.61 -8.58
CA ASP A 149 -17.90 4.54 -7.37
C ASP A 149 -17.26 3.76 -6.20
N LYS A 150 -16.05 3.23 -6.37
CA LYS A 150 -15.33 2.49 -5.33
C LYS A 150 -15.15 3.27 -4.01
N PRO A 151 -14.87 4.58 -4.00
CA PRO A 151 -14.77 5.33 -2.75
C PRO A 151 -16.08 5.38 -1.94
N LEU A 152 -17.22 5.20 -2.59
CA LEU A 152 -18.52 5.11 -1.93
C LEU A 152 -18.78 3.72 -1.34
N LYS A 153 -18.29 2.67 -2.00
CA LYS A 153 -18.48 1.26 -1.60
C LYS A 153 -17.51 0.81 -0.52
N TYR A 154 -16.29 1.36 -0.51
CA TYR A 154 -15.20 1.00 0.40
C TYR A 154 -14.61 2.24 1.10
N PRO A 155 -15.43 2.99 1.86
CA PRO A 155 -15.03 4.30 2.38
C PRO A 155 -13.78 4.26 3.24
N LEU A 156 -13.64 3.25 4.12
CA LEU A 156 -12.49 3.15 5.03
C LEU A 156 -11.16 3.05 4.27
N MET A 157 -11.11 2.28 3.16
CA MET A 157 -9.91 2.17 2.33
C MET A 157 -9.41 3.54 1.86
N PHE A 158 -10.32 4.44 1.46
CA PHE A 158 -9.97 5.78 1.00
C PHE A 158 -9.73 6.78 2.14
N GLU A 159 -10.29 6.52 3.33
CA GLU A 159 -10.07 7.34 4.53
C GLU A 159 -8.65 7.19 5.07
N VAL A 160 -8.09 5.96 5.01
CA VAL A 160 -6.76 5.66 5.56
C VAL A 160 -5.60 5.92 4.59
N CYS A 161 -5.88 6.20 3.31
CA CYS A 161 -4.85 6.38 2.29
C CYS A 161 -4.29 7.80 2.25
N ASP A 162 -2.96 7.94 2.24
CA ASP A 162 -2.27 9.20 1.98
C ASP A 162 -2.24 9.55 0.49
N ALA A 163 -2.22 8.52 -0.38
CA ALA A 163 -2.24 8.70 -1.82
C ALA A 163 -3.07 7.61 -2.51
N VAL A 164 -3.71 7.99 -3.62
CA VAL A 164 -4.48 7.10 -4.49
C VAL A 164 -3.96 7.21 -5.91
N LEU A 165 -3.47 6.10 -6.46
CA LEU A 165 -3.13 5.99 -7.86
C LEU A 165 -4.36 5.52 -8.64
N ILE A 166 -4.86 6.33 -9.57
CA ILE A 166 -5.90 5.93 -10.51
C ILE A 166 -5.20 5.32 -11.72
N ASN A 167 -5.05 3.99 -11.72
CA ASN A 167 -4.28 3.27 -12.73
C ASN A 167 -5.11 2.89 -13.96
N LYS A 168 -4.41 2.56 -15.04
CA LYS A 168 -4.97 2.16 -16.34
C LYS A 168 -5.74 3.29 -17.02
N ILE A 169 -5.26 4.54 -16.90
CA ILE A 169 -5.89 5.67 -17.60
C ILE A 169 -5.84 5.54 -19.13
N ASP A 170 -4.94 4.71 -19.65
CA ASP A 170 -4.85 4.36 -21.07
C ASP A 170 -6.11 3.67 -21.64
N VAL A 171 -6.96 3.12 -20.76
CA VAL A 171 -8.22 2.49 -21.17
C VAL A 171 -9.45 3.34 -20.89
N LEU A 172 -9.31 4.57 -20.39
CA LEU A 172 -10.43 5.49 -20.13
C LEU A 172 -11.46 5.58 -21.27
N PRO A 173 -11.06 5.64 -22.57
CA PRO A 173 -12.02 5.73 -23.65
C PRO A 173 -12.97 4.52 -23.80
N TYR A 174 -12.66 3.41 -23.14
CA TYR A 174 -13.41 2.15 -23.24
C TYR A 174 -14.29 1.86 -22.03
N PHE A 175 -14.26 2.73 -21.00
CA PHE A 175 -15.00 2.52 -19.75
C PHE A 175 -15.82 3.76 -19.39
N ASP A 176 -16.96 3.53 -18.78
CA ASP A 176 -17.74 4.59 -18.13
C ASP A 176 -17.07 4.94 -16.79
N PHE A 177 -16.06 5.81 -16.85
CA PHE A 177 -15.30 6.26 -15.70
C PHE A 177 -15.15 7.78 -15.71
N ASP A 178 -15.73 8.43 -14.72
CA ASP A 178 -15.64 9.87 -14.53
C ASP A 178 -14.50 10.24 -13.57
N MET A 179 -13.43 10.82 -14.13
CA MET A 179 -12.23 11.19 -13.39
C MET A 179 -12.50 12.29 -12.35
N GLU A 180 -13.34 13.27 -12.66
CA GLU A 180 -13.64 14.35 -11.72
C GLU A 180 -14.56 13.86 -10.59
N LEU A 181 -15.47 12.97 -10.91
CA LEU A 181 -16.37 12.39 -9.93
C LEU A 181 -15.62 11.48 -8.93
N VAL A 182 -14.68 10.64 -9.39
CA VAL A 182 -13.88 9.80 -8.49
C VAL A 182 -13.00 10.62 -7.58
N LYS A 183 -12.34 11.68 -8.09
CA LYS A 183 -11.57 12.63 -7.27
C LYS A 183 -12.42 13.27 -6.18
N LYS A 184 -13.62 13.72 -6.55
CA LYS A 184 -14.59 14.26 -5.60
C LYS A 184 -14.95 13.25 -4.51
N TYR A 185 -15.22 12.00 -4.86
CA TYR A 185 -15.56 10.96 -3.89
C TYR A 185 -14.39 10.61 -2.98
N ILE A 186 -13.16 10.56 -3.50
CA ILE A 186 -11.96 10.35 -2.70
C ILE A 186 -11.81 11.50 -1.68
N HIS A 187 -11.87 12.75 -2.14
CA HIS A 187 -11.71 13.92 -1.25
C HIS A 187 -12.87 14.09 -0.25
N GLN A 188 -14.04 13.53 -0.52
CA GLN A 188 -15.12 13.45 0.47
C GLN A 188 -14.76 12.49 1.63
N ARG A 189 -13.93 11.48 1.39
CA ARG A 189 -13.46 10.53 2.40
C ARG A 189 -12.19 11.03 3.10
N ASN A 190 -11.24 11.48 2.31
CA ASN A 190 -9.98 12.04 2.80
C ASN A 190 -9.58 13.27 2.00
N PRO A 191 -9.85 14.48 2.51
CA PRO A 191 -9.49 15.73 1.83
C PRO A 191 -7.98 15.94 1.65
N LYS A 192 -7.14 15.17 2.35
CA LYS A 192 -5.68 15.27 2.29
C LYS A 192 -5.04 14.25 1.36
N ALA A 193 -5.80 13.29 0.84
CA ALA A 193 -5.28 12.27 -0.05
C ALA A 193 -4.78 12.90 -1.36
N GLU A 194 -3.54 12.60 -1.73
CA GLU A 194 -3.00 12.96 -3.03
C GLU A 194 -3.50 11.98 -4.10
N ILE A 195 -3.80 12.48 -5.30
CA ILE A 195 -4.38 11.65 -6.37
C ILE A 195 -3.49 11.71 -7.60
N PHE A 196 -3.07 10.54 -8.08
CA PHE A 196 -2.19 10.38 -9.24
C PHE A 196 -2.87 9.55 -10.32
N PRO A 197 -3.42 10.17 -11.39
CA PRO A 197 -3.82 9.42 -12.58
C PRO A 197 -2.58 8.87 -13.27
N VAL A 198 -2.53 7.54 -13.47
CA VAL A 198 -1.34 6.86 -14.03
C VAL A 198 -1.73 5.76 -15.01
N SER A 199 -0.85 5.46 -15.94
CA SER A 199 -0.84 4.21 -16.66
C SER A 199 0.49 3.49 -16.45
N ALA A 200 0.47 2.44 -15.66
CA ALA A 200 1.65 1.60 -15.47
C ALA A 200 2.09 0.93 -16.78
N LYS A 201 1.19 0.76 -17.75
CA LYS A 201 1.48 0.21 -19.08
C LYS A 201 2.26 1.20 -19.95
N THR A 202 1.80 2.44 -20.07
CA THR A 202 2.42 3.45 -20.95
C THR A 202 3.50 4.26 -20.26
N GLY A 203 3.47 4.38 -18.94
CA GLY A 203 4.33 5.24 -18.13
C GLY A 203 3.75 6.63 -17.87
N GLU A 204 2.58 6.95 -18.42
CA GLU A 204 1.90 8.23 -18.20
C GLU A 204 1.61 8.44 -16.70
N GLY A 205 1.91 9.64 -16.18
CA GLY A 205 1.68 10.03 -14.79
C GLY A 205 2.66 9.45 -13.76
N ILE A 206 3.53 8.50 -14.14
CA ILE A 206 4.48 7.85 -13.22
C ILE A 206 5.50 8.85 -12.65
N GLU A 207 5.93 9.84 -13.42
CA GLU A 207 6.88 10.85 -12.94
C GLU A 207 6.31 11.67 -11.76
N ALA A 208 5.07 12.13 -11.85
CA ALA A 208 4.43 12.88 -10.77
C ALA A 208 4.30 12.04 -9.49
N TRP A 209 3.89 10.77 -9.63
CA TRP A 209 3.81 9.81 -8.56
C TRP A 209 5.17 9.57 -7.89
N THR A 210 6.21 9.27 -8.67
CA THR A 210 7.54 8.94 -8.14
C THR A 210 8.24 10.16 -7.55
N THR A 211 8.00 11.36 -8.08
CA THR A 211 8.46 12.63 -7.49
C THR A 211 7.86 12.85 -6.09
N TRP A 212 6.56 12.63 -5.95
CA TRP A 212 5.92 12.70 -4.65
C TRP A 212 6.49 11.68 -3.68
N LEU A 213 6.62 10.41 -4.09
CA LEU A 213 7.14 9.33 -3.23
C LEU A 213 8.58 9.62 -2.79
N LYS A 214 9.44 10.07 -3.70
CA LYS A 214 10.82 10.47 -3.39
C LYS A 214 10.87 11.58 -2.35
N LYS A 215 9.97 12.57 -2.47
CA LYS A 215 9.84 13.63 -1.47
C LYS A 215 9.42 13.07 -0.10
N GLN A 216 8.43 12.16 -0.05
CA GLN A 216 8.01 11.54 1.22
C GLN A 216 9.17 10.78 1.90
N VAL A 217 9.98 10.06 1.13
CA VAL A 217 11.18 9.37 1.66
C VAL A 217 12.20 10.38 2.20
N ALA A 218 12.43 11.49 1.50
CA ALA A 218 13.36 12.54 1.95
C ALA A 218 12.87 13.22 3.23
N ASP A 219 11.60 13.61 3.28
CA ASP A 219 10.96 14.24 4.45
C ASP A 219 10.93 13.28 5.66
N TRP A 220 10.85 11.97 5.41
CA TRP A 220 10.92 10.96 6.48
C TRP A 220 12.31 10.87 7.11
N LYS A 221 13.37 11.06 6.34
CA LYS A 221 14.76 10.99 6.82
C LYS A 221 15.23 12.26 7.54
N SER A 222 14.57 13.37 7.31
CA SER A 222 14.83 14.64 8.01
C SER A 222 14.28 14.62 9.43
#